data_b3e03eeda84331741d767db4f04ed33b
#
_entry.id   b3e03eeda84331741d767db4f04ed33b
#
_cell.length_a   1.000
_cell.length_b   1.000
_cell.length_c   1.000
_cell.angle_alpha   90.00
_cell.angle_beta   90.00
_cell.angle_gamma   90.00
#
_symmetry.space_group_name_H-M   'P 1'
#
loop_
_entity.id
_entity.type
_entity.pdbx_description
1 polymer ?
#
loop_
_entity_poly.entity_id
_entity_poly.type
_entity_poly.pdbx_seq_one_letter_code
_entity_poly.pdbx_strand_id
1 'polypeptide(L)'
;MEPLGPAWPDYALLDSGDGAKLERFGIHTVVREELLAKHPKTLPSSEWGKADAIHTEDDGWQLNRVTPENWPIQFGPLTLKIRPAAGFKHVGLFPEQAPQWQWLLDRKIPRDREQPRLLNLFGHTGAASLAAAKAGYAVTHVDSSKPALNLARENQKLSNLVESPIRWIHEDATKFVEREQKRGNLYHAILLDPPAFGRGPKGQAWQIEKDLTTLLKKLVRLLEKPFHFLFLNLYAGDFSIQSLKHLLENKGNIEHGNFNLRAENGPSLKMSNWLRLE
;
A
#
# COMPACT_ATOMS: atom_id res chain seq x y z
N MET A 1 10.05 2.46 -20.61
CA MET A 1 8.94 1.48 -20.70
C MET A 1 8.45 1.31 -19.28
N GLU A 2 7.23 1.76 -18.96
CA GLU A 2 6.67 1.55 -17.63
C GLU A 2 6.54 0.04 -17.41
N PRO A 3 6.98 -0.50 -16.26
CA PRO A 3 6.81 -1.90 -16.00
C PRO A 3 5.32 -2.19 -15.98
N LEU A 4 4.86 -3.03 -16.89
CA LEU A 4 3.57 -3.69 -16.79
C LEU A 4 3.55 -4.34 -15.41
N GLY A 5 2.56 -4.03 -14.59
CA GLY A 5 2.40 -4.67 -13.30
C GLY A 5 2.43 -6.20 -13.45
N PRO A 6 2.78 -6.96 -12.41
CA PRO A 6 2.84 -8.41 -12.48
C PRO A 6 1.48 -8.95 -12.93
N ALA A 7 1.48 -10.06 -13.67
CA ALA A 7 0.26 -10.76 -13.98
C ALA A 7 -0.42 -11.18 -12.67
N TRP A 8 -1.61 -10.67 -12.42
CA TRP A 8 -2.36 -10.93 -11.20
C TRP A 8 -3.73 -11.54 -11.54
N PRO A 9 -3.84 -12.89 -11.59
CA PRO A 9 -5.08 -13.55 -12.00
C PRO A 9 -6.30 -13.19 -11.15
N ASP A 10 -6.11 -12.91 -9.85
CA ASP A 10 -7.20 -12.59 -8.93
C ASP A 10 -7.59 -11.11 -8.90
N TYR A 11 -6.93 -10.26 -9.69
CA TYR A 11 -7.30 -8.85 -9.78
C TYR A 11 -7.30 -8.36 -11.23
N ALA A 12 -8.30 -7.56 -11.57
CA ALA A 12 -8.33 -6.78 -12.80
C ALA A 12 -9.11 -5.47 -12.59
N LEU A 13 -8.61 -4.38 -13.15
CA LEU A 13 -9.41 -3.19 -13.42
C LEU A 13 -10.16 -3.46 -14.73
N LEU A 14 -11.46 -3.75 -14.66
CA LEU A 14 -12.27 -4.10 -15.82
C LEU A 14 -12.59 -2.87 -16.67
N ASP A 15 -12.94 -1.77 -16.01
CA ASP A 15 -13.24 -0.48 -16.64
C ASP A 15 -13.09 0.64 -15.60
N SER A 16 -13.00 1.89 -16.10
CA SER A 16 -13.04 3.09 -15.26
C SER A 16 -13.67 4.24 -16.03
N GLY A 17 -14.22 5.21 -15.32
CA GLY A 17 -14.80 6.39 -15.92
C GLY A 17 -15.89 7.01 -15.06
N ASP A 18 -16.28 8.25 -15.38
CA ASP A 18 -17.31 9.02 -14.68
C ASP A 18 -17.13 9.03 -13.16
N GLY A 19 -15.87 9.17 -12.70
CA GLY A 19 -15.54 9.22 -11.28
C GLY A 19 -15.55 7.88 -10.54
N ALA A 20 -15.61 6.75 -11.25
CA ALA A 20 -15.67 5.42 -10.66
C ALA A 20 -14.75 4.41 -11.35
N LYS A 21 -14.56 3.26 -10.71
CA LYS A 21 -13.87 2.10 -11.28
C LYS A 21 -14.63 0.82 -10.99
N LEU A 22 -14.66 -0.07 -11.99
CA LEU A 22 -15.17 -1.42 -11.92
C LEU A 22 -13.98 -2.37 -11.85
N GLU A 23 -13.86 -3.08 -10.76
CA GLU A 23 -12.73 -3.96 -10.47
C GLU A 23 -13.20 -5.39 -10.19
N ARG A 24 -12.36 -6.37 -10.52
CA ARG A 24 -12.57 -7.77 -10.14
C ARG A 24 -11.55 -8.15 -9.07
N PHE A 25 -12.03 -8.75 -7.98
CA PHE A 25 -11.23 -9.30 -6.89
C PHE A 25 -11.62 -10.78 -6.70
N GLY A 26 -10.80 -11.69 -7.20
CA GLY A 26 -11.13 -13.12 -7.30
C GLY A 26 -12.28 -13.33 -8.28
N ILE A 27 -13.38 -13.87 -7.78
CA ILE A 27 -14.61 -14.10 -8.56
C ILE A 27 -15.64 -12.94 -8.44
N HIS A 28 -15.39 -11.99 -7.53
CA HIS A 28 -16.33 -10.90 -7.25
C HIS A 28 -15.93 -9.60 -7.94
N THR A 29 -16.94 -8.86 -8.41
CA THR A 29 -16.79 -7.55 -9.03
C THR A 29 -17.23 -6.44 -8.08
N VAL A 30 -16.49 -5.34 -8.09
CA VAL A 30 -16.65 -4.22 -7.15
C VAL A 30 -16.68 -2.91 -7.93
N VAL A 31 -17.67 -2.07 -7.65
CA VAL A 31 -17.72 -0.68 -8.10
C VAL A 31 -17.44 0.24 -6.92
N ARG A 32 -16.55 1.21 -7.11
CA ARG A 32 -16.27 2.24 -6.11
C ARG A 32 -15.77 3.54 -6.75
N GLU A 33 -15.88 4.65 -6.02
CA GLU A 33 -15.48 5.96 -6.51
C GLU A 33 -13.97 6.03 -6.74
N GLU A 34 -13.60 6.68 -7.85
CA GLU A 34 -12.23 6.99 -8.21
C GLU A 34 -12.17 8.34 -8.93
N LEU A 35 -11.84 9.40 -8.19
CA LEU A 35 -11.85 10.77 -8.69
C LEU A 35 -10.83 11.03 -9.83
N LEU A 36 -9.87 10.13 -10.03
CA LEU A 36 -8.90 10.20 -11.12
C LEU A 36 -9.50 9.69 -12.45
N ALA A 37 -10.60 8.93 -12.40
CA ALA A 37 -11.31 8.41 -13.58
C ALA A 37 -12.25 9.44 -14.20
N LYS A 38 -11.69 10.53 -14.74
CA LYS A 38 -12.45 11.69 -15.29
C LYS A 38 -12.97 11.48 -16.72
N HIS A 39 -12.56 10.42 -17.39
CA HIS A 39 -13.02 10.05 -18.74
C HIS A 39 -14.37 9.30 -18.66
N PRO A 40 -15.12 9.21 -19.77
CA PRO A 40 -16.34 8.40 -19.81
C PRO A 40 -16.06 6.91 -19.62
N LYS A 41 -17.01 6.19 -19.04
CA LYS A 41 -17.02 4.72 -18.99
C LYS A 41 -16.97 4.13 -20.40
N THR A 42 -16.22 3.05 -20.58
CA THR A 42 -16.11 2.32 -21.85
C THR A 42 -17.15 1.21 -21.95
N LEU A 43 -17.37 0.48 -20.84
CA LEU A 43 -18.40 -0.55 -20.79
C LEU A 43 -19.79 0.04 -20.57
N PRO A 44 -20.84 -0.59 -21.10
CA PRO A 44 -22.21 -0.14 -20.93
C PRO A 44 -22.64 -0.24 -19.46
N SER A 45 -23.59 0.62 -19.05
CA SER A 45 -24.12 0.66 -17.67
C SER A 45 -24.66 -0.69 -17.18
N SER A 46 -25.12 -1.55 -18.09
CA SER A 46 -25.59 -2.91 -17.75
C SER A 46 -24.46 -3.80 -17.22
N GLU A 47 -23.21 -3.62 -17.63
CA GLU A 47 -22.06 -4.35 -17.08
C GLU A 47 -21.69 -3.85 -15.68
N TRP A 48 -21.70 -2.54 -15.50
CA TRP A 48 -21.46 -1.92 -14.20
C TRP A 48 -22.52 -2.29 -13.16
N GLY A 49 -23.80 -2.40 -13.59
CA GLY A 49 -24.91 -2.79 -12.73
C GLY A 49 -24.92 -4.26 -12.28
N LYS A 50 -24.07 -5.11 -12.87
CA LYS A 50 -23.89 -6.52 -12.44
C LYS A 50 -22.91 -6.69 -11.28
N ALA A 51 -22.27 -5.61 -10.82
CA ALA A 51 -21.29 -5.69 -9.77
C ALA A 51 -21.84 -6.32 -8.49
N ASP A 52 -21.03 -7.16 -7.84
CA ASP A 52 -21.38 -7.86 -6.60
C ASP A 52 -21.41 -6.93 -5.39
N ALA A 53 -20.58 -5.88 -5.41
CA ALA A 53 -20.52 -4.85 -4.38
C ALA A 53 -20.37 -3.47 -5.02
N ILE A 54 -21.16 -2.50 -4.55
CA ILE A 54 -21.14 -1.12 -5.02
C ILE A 54 -20.99 -0.20 -3.81
N HIS A 55 -20.04 0.71 -3.88
CA HIS A 55 -19.88 1.79 -2.91
C HIS A 55 -20.30 3.12 -3.49
N THR A 56 -21.07 3.89 -2.72
CA THR A 56 -21.38 5.29 -2.98
C THR A 56 -21.16 6.12 -1.72
N GLU A 57 -20.85 7.42 -1.87
CA GLU A 57 -20.65 8.31 -0.71
C GLU A 57 -21.92 8.40 0.15
N ASP A 58 -23.09 8.35 -0.46
CA ASP A 58 -24.37 8.51 0.22
C ASP A 58 -24.81 7.24 0.98
N ASP A 59 -24.67 6.07 0.35
CA ASP A 59 -25.23 4.81 0.85
C ASP A 59 -24.19 3.87 1.45
N GLY A 60 -22.88 4.17 1.25
CA GLY A 60 -21.79 3.28 1.62
C GLY A 60 -21.78 2.00 0.75
N TRP A 61 -21.38 0.88 1.34
CA TRP A 61 -21.31 -0.40 0.63
C TRP A 61 -22.69 -1.08 0.55
N GLN A 62 -23.09 -1.40 -0.67
CA GLN A 62 -24.22 -2.25 -0.99
C GLN A 62 -23.72 -3.55 -1.60
N LEU A 63 -23.96 -4.68 -0.91
CA LEU A 63 -23.58 -6.00 -1.37
C LEU A 63 -24.83 -6.71 -1.91
N ASN A 64 -24.70 -7.43 -3.02
CA ASN A 64 -25.80 -8.31 -3.43
C ASN A 64 -25.91 -9.50 -2.44
N ARG A 65 -27.06 -10.21 -2.47
CA ARG A 65 -27.41 -11.20 -1.43
C ARG A 65 -26.45 -12.40 -1.35
N VAL A 66 -25.70 -12.68 -2.40
CA VAL A 66 -24.77 -13.84 -2.47
C VAL A 66 -23.33 -13.44 -2.24
N THR A 67 -23.02 -12.15 -2.18
CA THR A 67 -21.67 -11.65 -1.96
C THR A 67 -21.30 -11.75 -0.48
N PRO A 68 -20.21 -12.43 -0.11
CA PRO A 68 -19.77 -12.49 1.28
C PRO A 68 -19.27 -11.13 1.76
N GLU A 69 -19.35 -10.87 3.06
CA GLU A 69 -18.82 -9.63 3.66
C GLU A 69 -17.29 -9.48 3.49
N ASN A 70 -16.60 -10.58 3.27
CA ASN A 70 -15.16 -10.60 2.98
C ASN A 70 -14.78 -11.90 2.28
N TRP A 71 -13.71 -11.86 1.47
CA TRP A 71 -13.19 -13.02 0.74
C TRP A 71 -11.69 -12.92 0.51
N PRO A 72 -10.97 -14.06 0.39
CA PRO A 72 -9.55 -14.05 0.08
C PRO A 72 -9.29 -13.92 -1.41
N ILE A 73 -8.15 -13.29 -1.75
CA ILE A 73 -7.54 -13.32 -3.07
C ILE A 73 -6.05 -13.63 -2.93
N GLN A 74 -5.43 -14.11 -3.99
CA GLN A 74 -4.01 -14.45 -4.01
C GLN A 74 -3.21 -13.44 -4.82
N PHE A 75 -2.03 -13.09 -4.29
CA PHE A 75 -1.00 -12.35 -5.01
C PHE A 75 0.32 -13.11 -4.87
N GLY A 76 0.72 -13.88 -5.89
CA GLY A 76 1.87 -14.76 -5.79
C GLY A 76 1.76 -15.70 -4.58
N PRO A 77 2.72 -15.67 -3.65
CA PRO A 77 2.69 -16.51 -2.44
C PRO A 77 1.85 -15.93 -1.29
N LEU A 78 1.18 -14.79 -1.49
CA LEU A 78 0.40 -14.11 -0.45
C LEU A 78 -1.09 -14.35 -0.66
N THR A 79 -1.82 -14.56 0.42
CA THR A 79 -3.29 -14.57 0.47
C THR A 79 -3.76 -13.34 1.25
N LEU A 80 -4.52 -12.48 0.58
CA LEU A 80 -4.97 -11.20 1.10
C LEU A 80 -6.49 -11.16 1.15
N LYS A 81 -7.06 -10.64 2.23
CA LYS A 81 -8.49 -10.55 2.43
C LYS A 81 -9.04 -9.24 1.87
N ILE A 82 -10.01 -9.34 1.00
CA ILE A 82 -10.86 -8.24 0.54
C ILE A 82 -11.99 -8.07 1.55
N ARG A 83 -12.19 -6.84 2.00
CA ARG A 83 -13.19 -6.49 3.00
C ARG A 83 -13.78 -5.13 2.72
N PRO A 84 -14.91 -5.04 2.02
CA PRO A 84 -15.72 -3.82 1.99
C PRO A 84 -16.07 -3.42 3.42
N ALA A 85 -15.56 -2.28 3.88
CA ALA A 85 -15.74 -1.86 5.27
C ALA A 85 -16.63 -0.62 5.36
N ALA A 86 -17.61 -0.62 6.25
CA ALA A 86 -18.50 0.52 6.47
C ALA A 86 -17.68 1.81 6.73
N GLY A 87 -18.09 2.91 6.09
CA GLY A 87 -17.46 4.22 6.21
C GLY A 87 -16.18 4.42 5.38
N PHE A 88 -15.76 3.43 4.58
CA PHE A 88 -14.59 3.55 3.72
C PHE A 88 -14.85 2.92 2.35
N LYS A 89 -14.49 3.62 1.27
CA LYS A 89 -14.52 3.06 -0.10
C LYS A 89 -13.44 2.02 -0.37
N HIS A 90 -12.49 1.84 0.57
CA HIS A 90 -11.39 0.91 0.39
C HIS A 90 -11.78 -0.50 0.80
N VAL A 91 -11.39 -1.48 0.00
CA VAL A 91 -11.63 -2.91 0.25
C VAL A 91 -10.52 -3.57 1.07
N GLY A 92 -9.68 -2.77 1.73
CA GLY A 92 -8.52 -3.25 2.48
C GLY A 92 -7.27 -3.48 1.64
N LEU A 93 -7.27 -3.12 0.36
CA LEU A 93 -6.16 -3.34 -0.55
C LEU A 93 -6.03 -2.20 -1.56
N PHE A 94 -4.79 -1.94 -1.99
CA PHE A 94 -4.42 -0.96 -3.01
C PHE A 94 -3.70 -1.67 -4.17
N PRO A 95 -4.45 -2.18 -5.16
CA PRO A 95 -3.90 -3.03 -6.22
C PRO A 95 -2.79 -2.37 -7.06
N GLU A 96 -2.81 -1.07 -7.19
CA GLU A 96 -1.78 -0.30 -7.87
C GLU A 96 -0.39 -0.48 -7.27
N GLN A 97 -0.28 -0.90 -6.02
CA GLN A 97 1.00 -1.19 -5.35
C GLN A 97 1.55 -2.59 -5.65
N ALA A 98 0.84 -3.41 -6.41
CA ALA A 98 1.30 -4.76 -6.77
C ALA A 98 2.73 -4.82 -7.35
N PRO A 99 3.18 -3.84 -8.19
CA PRO A 99 4.57 -3.79 -8.65
C PRO A 99 5.58 -3.66 -7.51
N GLN A 100 5.27 -2.90 -6.45
CA GLN A 100 6.12 -2.79 -5.26
C GLN A 100 6.18 -4.12 -4.49
N TRP A 101 5.03 -4.80 -4.32
CA TRP A 101 5.01 -6.08 -3.62
C TRP A 101 5.80 -7.15 -4.39
N GLN A 102 5.67 -7.19 -5.72
CA GLN A 102 6.43 -8.09 -6.57
C GLN A 102 7.93 -7.80 -6.47
N TRP A 103 8.32 -6.53 -6.56
CA TRP A 103 9.70 -6.11 -6.39
C TRP A 103 10.29 -6.51 -5.04
N LEU A 104 9.51 -6.44 -3.95
CA LEU A 104 9.91 -6.93 -2.63
C LEU A 104 10.09 -8.45 -2.62
N LEU A 105 9.15 -9.21 -3.20
CA LEU A 105 9.21 -10.68 -3.29
C LEU A 105 10.43 -11.16 -4.07
N ASP A 106 10.84 -10.42 -5.09
CA ASP A 106 11.99 -10.77 -5.96
C ASP A 106 13.34 -10.56 -5.26
N ARG A 107 13.40 -9.83 -4.16
CA ARG A 107 14.64 -9.50 -3.43
C ARG A 107 15.25 -10.64 -2.61
N LYS A 108 14.80 -11.81 -2.63
CA LYS A 108 15.32 -13.04 -1.99
C LYS A 108 16.52 -12.83 -1.05
N ILE A 109 16.26 -12.49 0.19
CA ILE A 109 17.30 -12.29 1.21
C ILE A 109 17.81 -13.67 1.69
N PRO A 110 19.14 -13.92 1.69
CA PRO A 110 19.70 -15.15 2.23
C PRO A 110 19.36 -15.34 3.70
N ARG A 111 18.99 -16.56 4.11
CA ARG A 111 18.60 -16.87 5.50
C ARG A 111 19.77 -17.35 6.37
N ASP A 112 20.96 -17.43 5.82
CA ASP A 112 22.20 -17.83 6.48
C ASP A 112 22.87 -16.72 7.26
N ARG A 113 22.32 -15.50 7.24
CA ARG A 113 22.79 -14.30 7.93
C ARG A 113 21.75 -13.74 8.87
N GLU A 114 22.15 -12.78 9.70
CA GLU A 114 21.22 -11.99 10.50
C GLU A 114 20.18 -11.35 9.57
N GLN A 115 18.89 -11.55 9.90
CA GLN A 115 17.80 -11.06 9.07
C GLN A 115 17.82 -9.53 9.05
N PRO A 116 17.87 -8.90 7.87
CA PRO A 116 17.84 -7.46 7.77
C PRO A 116 16.51 -6.91 8.26
N ARG A 117 16.57 -5.82 9.00
CA ARG A 117 15.39 -5.17 9.60
C ARG A 117 14.74 -4.24 8.59
N LEU A 118 13.42 -4.34 8.46
CA LEU A 118 12.61 -3.45 7.63
C LEU A 118 11.57 -2.73 8.50
N LEU A 119 11.47 -1.41 8.32
CA LEU A 119 10.42 -0.57 8.89
C LEU A 119 9.38 -0.25 7.82
N ASN A 120 8.11 -0.58 8.07
CA ASN A 120 6.99 -0.18 7.22
C ASN A 120 6.07 0.76 8.01
N LEU A 121 5.99 2.03 7.57
CA LEU A 121 5.15 3.07 8.15
C LEU A 121 3.91 3.31 7.31
N PHE A 122 2.78 3.57 7.99
CA PHE A 122 1.45 3.64 7.38
C PHE A 122 1.13 2.36 6.61
N GLY A 123 1.48 1.22 7.22
CA GLY A 123 1.52 -0.07 6.53
C GLY A 123 0.15 -0.69 6.26
N HIS A 124 -0.96 -0.06 6.75
CA HIS A 124 -2.35 -0.43 6.52
C HIS A 124 -2.62 -1.92 6.81
N THR A 125 -3.15 -2.69 5.86
CA THR A 125 -3.50 -4.12 6.00
C THR A 125 -2.34 -5.08 5.71
N GLY A 126 -1.12 -4.57 5.54
CA GLY A 126 0.11 -5.32 5.63
C GLY A 126 0.63 -5.98 4.36
N ALA A 127 0.04 -5.78 3.18
CA ALA A 127 0.48 -6.45 1.95
C ALA A 127 2.00 -6.28 1.69
N ALA A 128 2.52 -5.06 1.74
CA ALA A 128 3.96 -4.80 1.57
C ALA A 128 4.80 -5.43 2.71
N SER A 129 4.30 -5.43 3.95
CA SER A 129 4.97 -6.09 5.08
C SER A 129 5.06 -7.60 4.92
N LEU A 130 4.01 -8.23 4.40
CA LEU A 130 3.99 -9.67 4.14
C LEU A 130 4.93 -10.03 2.98
N ALA A 131 4.95 -9.22 1.92
CA ALA A 131 5.90 -9.38 0.82
C ALA A 131 7.35 -9.28 1.31
N ALA A 132 7.66 -8.28 2.14
CA ALA A 132 8.98 -8.12 2.74
C ALA A 132 9.36 -9.29 3.68
N ALA A 133 8.44 -9.74 4.52
CA ALA A 133 8.67 -10.90 5.39
C ALA A 133 8.91 -12.19 4.59
N LYS A 134 8.15 -12.39 3.50
CA LYS A 134 8.35 -13.51 2.57
C LYS A 134 9.71 -13.46 1.89
N ALA A 135 10.20 -12.27 1.57
CA ALA A 135 11.53 -12.04 1.02
C ALA A 135 12.66 -12.29 2.05
N GLY A 136 12.38 -12.36 3.35
CA GLY A 136 13.35 -12.68 4.40
C GLY A 136 13.67 -11.54 5.37
N TYR A 137 12.94 -10.41 5.34
CA TYR A 137 13.12 -9.33 6.31
C TYR A 137 12.45 -9.62 7.67
N ALA A 138 13.09 -9.17 8.74
CA ALA A 138 12.42 -8.96 10.02
C ALA A 138 11.68 -7.60 9.97
N VAL A 139 10.35 -7.65 9.99
CA VAL A 139 9.51 -6.48 9.70
C VAL A 139 9.00 -5.82 10.99
N THR A 140 9.11 -4.51 11.06
CA THR A 140 8.37 -3.68 12.01
C THR A 140 7.30 -2.91 11.24
N HIS A 141 6.05 -3.29 11.42
CA HIS A 141 4.89 -2.67 10.78
C HIS A 141 4.21 -1.71 11.74
N VAL A 142 4.06 -0.46 11.35
CA VAL A 142 3.45 0.61 12.15
C VAL A 142 2.26 1.18 11.43
N ASP A 143 1.10 1.18 12.09
CA ASP A 143 -0.11 1.84 11.62
C ASP A 143 -0.93 2.39 12.79
N SER A 144 -1.65 3.48 12.55
CA SER A 144 -2.52 4.12 13.54
C SER A 144 -3.92 3.50 13.60
N SER A 145 -4.29 2.67 12.63
CA SER A 145 -5.60 2.02 12.52
C SER A 145 -5.59 0.62 13.14
N LYS A 146 -6.24 0.45 14.28
CA LYS A 146 -6.42 -0.87 14.90
C LYS A 146 -7.17 -1.87 14.01
N PRO A 147 -8.24 -1.49 13.27
CA PRO A 147 -8.89 -2.37 12.31
C PRO A 147 -7.95 -2.83 11.19
N ALA A 148 -7.13 -1.93 10.62
CA ALA A 148 -6.15 -2.29 9.60
C ALA A 148 -5.11 -3.30 10.12
N LEU A 149 -4.57 -3.08 11.32
CA LEU A 149 -3.64 -4.01 11.97
C LEU A 149 -4.26 -5.38 12.25
N ASN A 150 -5.54 -5.44 12.61
CA ASN A 150 -6.23 -6.72 12.80
C ASN A 150 -6.33 -7.47 11.48
N LEU A 151 -6.72 -6.80 10.40
CA LEU A 151 -6.76 -7.40 9.06
C LEU A 151 -5.36 -7.80 8.57
N ALA A 152 -4.33 -7.03 8.89
CA ALA A 152 -2.94 -7.37 8.58
C ALA A 152 -2.50 -8.69 9.25
N ARG A 153 -2.89 -8.92 10.50
CA ARG A 153 -2.64 -10.20 11.19
C ARG A 153 -3.44 -11.36 10.60
N GLU A 154 -4.67 -11.10 10.15
CA GLU A 154 -5.46 -12.10 9.42
C GLU A 154 -4.77 -12.47 8.09
N ASN A 155 -4.30 -11.48 7.34
CA ASN A 155 -3.54 -11.66 6.11
C ASN A 155 -2.23 -12.44 6.35
N GLN A 156 -1.54 -12.19 7.47
CA GLN A 156 -0.36 -12.96 7.86
C GLN A 156 -0.68 -14.45 8.03
N LYS A 157 -1.79 -14.77 8.72
CA LYS A 157 -2.25 -16.16 8.91
C LYS A 157 -2.62 -16.81 7.58
N LEU A 158 -3.43 -16.13 6.77
CA LEU A 158 -3.84 -16.61 5.45
C LEU A 158 -2.66 -16.87 4.51
N SER A 159 -1.60 -16.06 4.61
CA SER A 159 -0.37 -16.19 3.82
C SER A 159 0.62 -17.22 4.39
N ASN A 160 0.26 -17.97 5.45
CA ASN A 160 1.15 -18.93 6.14
C ASN A 160 2.48 -18.32 6.60
N LEU A 161 2.44 -17.07 7.12
CA LEU A 161 3.61 -16.31 7.59
C LEU A 161 3.60 -16.08 9.11
N VAL A 162 2.89 -16.91 9.89
CA VAL A 162 2.76 -16.73 11.35
C VAL A 162 4.13 -16.77 12.03
N GLU A 163 5.03 -17.65 11.58
CA GLU A 163 6.39 -17.80 12.10
C GLU A 163 7.37 -16.72 11.58
N SER A 164 6.95 -15.88 10.66
CA SER A 164 7.79 -14.78 10.16
C SER A 164 7.87 -13.66 11.20
N PRO A 165 9.04 -13.06 11.44
CA PRO A 165 9.24 -12.05 12.47
C PRO A 165 8.63 -10.70 12.05
N ILE A 166 7.33 -10.55 12.25
CA ILE A 166 6.60 -9.30 12.01
C ILE A 166 6.12 -8.73 13.35
N ARG A 167 6.58 -7.54 13.67
CA ARG A 167 6.12 -6.75 14.83
C ARG A 167 5.02 -5.79 14.39
N TRP A 168 3.79 -6.02 14.85
CA TRP A 168 2.63 -5.17 14.57
C TRP A 168 2.49 -4.10 15.64
N ILE A 169 2.66 -2.84 15.27
CA ILE A 169 2.71 -1.69 16.20
C ILE A 169 1.53 -0.76 15.92
N HIS A 170 0.65 -0.59 16.91
CA HIS A 170 -0.45 0.38 16.87
C HIS A 170 0.03 1.72 17.42
N GLU A 171 0.53 2.59 16.56
CA GLU A 171 1.07 3.89 16.96
C GLU A 171 1.08 4.89 15.80
N ASP A 172 1.22 6.17 16.14
CA ASP A 172 1.55 7.26 15.22
C ASP A 172 2.96 7.08 14.65
N ALA A 173 3.10 7.18 13.31
CA ALA A 173 4.35 6.95 12.62
C ALA A 173 5.46 7.90 13.07
N THR A 174 5.15 9.19 13.23
CA THR A 174 6.13 10.21 13.63
C THR A 174 6.66 9.94 15.04
N LYS A 175 5.76 9.63 15.99
CA LYS A 175 6.14 9.29 17.37
C LYS A 175 6.95 8.00 17.43
N PHE A 176 6.57 7.00 16.63
CA PHE A 176 7.34 5.77 16.54
C PHE A 176 8.78 6.05 16.09
N VAL A 177 8.95 6.81 15.00
CA VAL A 177 10.27 7.17 14.46
C VAL A 177 11.11 7.95 15.48
N GLU A 178 10.53 8.92 16.18
CA GLU A 178 11.23 9.66 17.24
C GLU A 178 11.74 8.77 18.38
N ARG A 179 10.92 7.77 18.74
CA ARG A 179 11.29 6.80 19.76
C ARG A 179 12.40 5.86 19.30
N GLU A 180 12.36 5.42 18.04
CA GLU A 180 13.42 4.58 17.47
C GLU A 180 14.75 5.33 17.36
N GLN A 181 14.72 6.62 17.00
CA GLN A 181 15.92 7.47 17.03
C GLN A 181 16.52 7.58 18.44
N LYS A 182 15.69 7.81 19.46
CA LYS A 182 16.16 7.88 20.87
C LYS A 182 16.74 6.56 21.37
N ARG A 183 16.30 5.42 20.82
CA ARG A 183 16.80 4.08 21.15
C ARG A 183 18.04 3.69 20.37
N GLY A 184 18.40 4.47 19.34
CA GLY A 184 19.50 4.13 18.44
C GLY A 184 19.20 2.93 17.54
N ASN A 185 17.92 2.57 17.35
CA ASN A 185 17.54 1.49 16.44
C ASN A 185 17.73 1.93 14.99
N LEU A 186 18.26 1.04 14.17
CA LEU A 186 18.51 1.25 12.75
C LEU A 186 17.78 0.19 11.92
N TYR A 187 17.54 0.47 10.64
CA TYR A 187 16.83 -0.39 9.70
C TYR A 187 17.57 -0.45 8.36
N HIS A 188 17.65 -1.63 7.79
CA HIS A 188 18.26 -1.84 6.45
C HIS A 188 17.35 -1.38 5.33
N ALA A 189 16.03 -1.39 5.56
CA ALA A 189 15.04 -0.99 4.58
C ALA A 189 13.87 -0.24 5.23
N ILE A 190 13.31 0.74 4.52
CA ILE A 190 12.16 1.52 4.98
C ILE A 190 11.12 1.60 3.85
N LEU A 191 9.88 1.28 4.18
CA LEU A 191 8.69 1.52 3.36
C LEU A 191 7.85 2.61 3.98
N LEU A 192 7.26 3.46 3.17
CA LEU A 192 6.55 4.64 3.62
C LEU A 192 5.39 4.93 2.65
N ASP A 193 4.16 4.88 3.14
CA ASP A 193 2.93 5.09 2.38
C ASP A 193 1.99 6.09 3.07
N PRO A 194 2.41 7.37 3.21
CA PRO A 194 1.69 8.33 4.00
C PRO A 194 0.39 8.78 3.34
N PRO A 195 -0.74 8.85 4.08
CA PRO A 195 -1.97 9.44 3.59
C PRO A 195 -1.84 10.96 3.48
N ALA A 196 -2.73 11.61 2.70
CA ALA A 196 -2.82 13.08 2.65
C ALA A 196 -3.05 13.68 4.04
N PHE A 197 -4.01 13.09 4.77
CA PHE A 197 -4.37 13.46 6.14
C PHE A 197 -4.54 12.20 6.99
N GLY A 198 -4.25 12.30 8.28
CA GLY A 198 -4.41 11.19 9.20
C GLY A 198 -4.53 11.65 10.65
N ARG A 199 -4.94 10.71 11.50
CA ARG A 199 -4.92 10.89 12.95
C ARG A 199 -4.25 9.69 13.61
N GLY A 200 -3.29 9.97 14.46
CA GLY A 200 -2.69 8.96 15.33
C GLY A 200 -3.67 8.47 16.40
N PRO A 201 -3.38 7.35 17.07
CA PRO A 201 -4.28 6.72 18.06
C PRO A 201 -4.63 7.61 19.26
N LYS A 202 -3.85 8.65 19.51
CA LYS A 202 -4.06 9.64 20.59
C LYS A 202 -4.41 11.03 20.03
N GLY A 203 -5.01 11.11 18.83
CA GLY A 203 -5.45 12.37 18.22
C GLY A 203 -4.36 13.19 17.53
N GLN A 204 -3.15 12.66 17.37
CA GLN A 204 -2.08 13.35 16.62
C GLN A 204 -2.53 13.62 15.20
N ALA A 205 -2.41 14.86 14.76
CA ALA A 205 -2.72 15.24 13.39
C ALA A 205 -1.50 14.95 12.49
N TRP A 206 -1.76 14.36 11.34
CA TRP A 206 -0.83 14.19 10.23
C TRP A 206 -1.34 14.96 9.03
N GLN A 207 -0.48 15.75 8.40
CA GLN A 207 -0.72 16.40 7.11
C GLN A 207 0.53 16.23 6.25
N ILE A 208 0.39 15.53 5.12
CA ILE A 208 1.53 15.14 4.29
C ILE A 208 2.38 16.35 3.89
N GLU A 209 1.77 17.47 3.49
CA GLU A 209 2.46 18.67 3.04
C GLU A 209 3.32 19.33 4.12
N LYS A 210 2.93 19.21 5.38
CA LYS A 210 3.67 19.78 6.52
C LYS A 210 4.71 18.80 7.08
N ASP A 211 4.35 17.53 7.14
CA ASP A 211 5.06 16.56 7.99
C ASP A 211 6.02 15.67 7.23
N LEU A 212 5.77 15.40 5.93
CA LEU A 212 6.54 14.43 5.14
C LEU A 212 8.03 14.75 5.07
N THR A 213 8.38 16.02 4.77
CA THR A 213 9.80 16.42 4.66
C THR A 213 10.55 16.22 5.98
N THR A 214 9.89 16.54 7.11
CA THR A 214 10.48 16.35 8.45
C THR A 214 10.62 14.87 8.78
N LEU A 215 9.61 14.06 8.44
CA LEU A 215 9.64 12.61 8.64
C LEU A 215 10.75 11.97 7.81
N LEU A 216 10.89 12.30 6.52
CA LEU A 216 11.94 11.78 5.65
C LEU A 216 13.35 12.09 6.18
N LYS A 217 13.61 13.31 6.66
CA LYS A 217 14.90 13.67 7.30
C LYS A 217 15.19 12.79 8.52
N LYS A 218 14.18 12.43 9.30
CA LYS A 218 14.33 11.53 10.45
C LYS A 218 14.59 10.09 9.98
N LEU A 219 13.86 9.61 8.95
CA LEU A 219 13.98 8.25 8.43
C LEU A 219 15.35 7.97 7.82
N VAL A 220 15.93 8.91 7.08
CA VAL A 220 17.29 8.77 6.54
C VAL A 220 18.34 8.52 7.64
N ARG A 221 18.13 9.07 8.85
CA ARG A 221 19.00 8.83 10.02
C ARG A 221 18.79 7.46 10.67
N LEU A 222 17.69 6.78 10.36
CA LEU A 222 17.42 5.41 10.80
C LEU A 222 17.94 4.35 9.82
N LEU A 223 18.45 4.74 8.65
CA LEU A 223 19.01 3.80 7.70
C LEU A 223 20.39 3.31 8.18
N GLU A 224 20.50 2.01 8.37
CA GLU A 224 21.73 1.29 8.69
C GLU A 224 22.58 1.11 7.42
N LYS A 225 23.87 1.46 7.50
CA LYS A 225 24.76 1.31 6.35
C LYS A 225 25.50 -0.04 6.38
N PRO A 226 25.61 -0.77 5.27
CA PRO A 226 24.91 -0.50 4.01
C PRO A 226 23.41 -0.73 4.14
N PHE A 227 22.58 0.21 3.67
CA PHE A 227 21.13 0.03 3.62
C PHE A 227 20.72 -0.59 2.28
N HIS A 228 19.52 -1.20 2.26
CA HIS A 228 18.98 -1.81 1.06
C HIS A 228 18.13 -0.82 0.25
N PHE A 229 17.21 -0.11 0.91
CA PHE A 229 16.36 0.90 0.26
C PHE A 229 15.55 1.74 1.24
N LEU A 230 15.10 2.91 0.75
CA LEU A 230 13.94 3.64 1.25
C LEU A 230 12.96 3.78 0.09
N PHE A 231 11.72 3.29 0.25
CA PHE A 231 10.68 3.36 -0.77
C PHE A 231 9.51 4.19 -0.25
N LEU A 232 9.16 5.24 -0.98
CA LEU A 232 8.07 6.18 -0.66
C LEU A 232 6.98 6.09 -1.73
N ASN A 233 5.75 5.86 -1.32
CA ASN A 233 4.54 6.03 -2.14
C ASN A 233 3.94 7.42 -1.91
N LEU A 234 3.40 8.04 -2.95
CA LEU A 234 2.83 9.39 -2.91
C LEU A 234 1.50 9.43 -3.66
N TYR A 235 0.40 9.31 -2.92
CA TYR A 235 -0.97 9.42 -3.46
C TYR A 235 -1.49 10.85 -3.49
N ALA A 236 -0.96 11.71 -2.66
CA ALA A 236 -1.46 13.06 -2.46
C ALA A 236 -0.33 14.06 -2.24
N GLY A 237 -0.69 15.33 -2.34
CA GLY A 237 0.20 16.47 -2.12
C GLY A 237 0.89 16.92 -3.42
N ASP A 238 1.09 18.22 -3.52
CA ASP A 238 1.84 18.87 -4.61
C ASP A 238 3.36 18.75 -4.39
N PHE A 239 3.82 17.53 -4.04
CA PHE A 239 5.24 17.30 -3.90
C PHE A 239 5.90 17.19 -5.28
N SER A 240 6.78 18.10 -5.56
CA SER A 240 7.72 17.94 -6.64
C SER A 240 8.64 16.77 -6.32
N ILE A 241 8.64 15.74 -7.15
CA ILE A 241 9.63 14.65 -7.08
C ILE A 241 11.05 15.23 -7.03
N GLN A 242 11.29 16.34 -7.73
CA GLN A 242 12.58 17.02 -7.73
C GLN A 242 12.96 17.56 -6.33
N SER A 243 12.02 18.13 -5.59
CA SER A 243 12.27 18.59 -4.21
C SER A 243 12.60 17.43 -3.27
N LEU A 244 11.93 16.29 -3.42
CA LEU A 244 12.22 15.09 -2.65
C LEU A 244 13.56 14.46 -3.03
N LYS A 245 13.93 14.46 -4.33
CA LYS A 245 15.25 14.05 -4.77
C LYS A 245 16.36 14.91 -4.14
N HIS A 246 16.20 16.22 -4.17
CA HIS A 246 17.17 17.14 -3.56
C HIS A 246 17.35 16.88 -2.04
N LEU A 247 16.26 16.55 -1.34
CA LEU A 247 16.33 16.18 0.08
C LEU A 247 17.16 14.91 0.33
N LEU A 248 17.17 13.99 -0.63
CA LEU A 248 17.83 12.68 -0.55
C LEU A 248 19.16 12.64 -1.32
N GLU A 249 19.55 13.73 -1.98
CA GLU A 249 20.84 13.84 -2.68
C GLU A 249 22.02 13.40 -1.77
N ASN A 250 23.00 12.79 -2.37
CA ASN A 250 24.19 12.25 -1.69
C ASN A 250 23.90 11.11 -0.69
N LYS A 251 22.72 10.50 -0.73
CA LYS A 251 22.39 9.35 0.12
C LYS A 251 22.46 8.01 -0.62
N GLY A 252 22.25 8.00 -1.92
CA GLY A 252 22.28 6.82 -2.78
C GLY A 252 21.70 7.10 -4.17
N ASN A 253 21.47 6.06 -4.95
CA ASN A 253 20.79 6.16 -6.23
C ASN A 253 19.28 6.38 -6.04
N ILE A 254 18.68 7.31 -6.79
CA ILE A 254 17.27 7.62 -6.66
C ILE A 254 16.54 7.29 -7.96
N GLU A 255 15.62 6.36 -7.88
CA GLU A 255 14.65 6.04 -8.93
C GLU A 255 13.26 6.57 -8.56
N HIS A 256 12.45 6.83 -9.54
CA HIS A 256 11.05 7.23 -9.35
C HIS A 256 10.19 6.86 -10.57
N GLY A 257 8.90 6.81 -10.35
CA GLY A 257 7.94 6.49 -11.40
C GLY A 257 6.50 6.67 -10.91
N ASN A 258 5.58 6.06 -11.65
CA ASN A 258 4.16 6.08 -11.33
C ASN A 258 3.67 4.65 -11.07
N PHE A 259 2.69 4.53 -10.19
CA PHE A 259 1.83 3.36 -10.12
C PHE A 259 0.59 3.60 -10.98
N ASN A 260 0.37 2.69 -11.91
CA ASN A 260 -0.75 2.77 -12.85
C ASN A 260 -1.59 1.50 -12.72
N LEU A 261 -2.90 1.66 -12.82
CA LEU A 261 -3.83 0.55 -13.03
C LEU A 261 -4.19 0.51 -14.52
N ARG A 262 -3.88 -0.58 -15.19
CA ARG A 262 -4.26 -0.81 -16.58
C ARG A 262 -5.68 -1.39 -16.61
N ALA A 263 -6.61 -0.67 -17.24
CA ALA A 263 -7.94 -1.18 -17.48
C ALA A 263 -7.93 -2.22 -18.61
N GLU A 264 -8.75 -3.26 -18.48
CA GLU A 264 -9.02 -4.20 -19.59
C GLU A 264 -9.80 -3.50 -20.69
N ASN A 265 -10.68 -2.58 -20.31
CA ASN A 265 -11.47 -1.75 -21.22
C ASN A 265 -11.22 -0.28 -20.87
N GLY A 266 -10.75 0.49 -21.85
CA GLY A 266 -10.51 1.92 -21.69
C GLY A 266 -9.09 2.30 -21.26
N PRO A 267 -8.90 3.56 -20.84
CA PRO A 267 -7.59 4.10 -20.50
C PRO A 267 -7.08 3.60 -19.15
N SER A 268 -5.76 3.57 -19.00
CA SER A 268 -5.11 3.31 -17.73
C SER A 268 -5.27 4.48 -16.76
N LEU A 269 -5.40 4.19 -15.46
CA LEU A 269 -5.43 5.17 -14.39
C LEU A 269 -4.04 5.35 -13.78
N LYS A 270 -3.55 6.58 -13.74
CA LYS A 270 -2.38 6.94 -12.94
C LYS A 270 -2.83 7.16 -11.50
N MET A 271 -2.46 6.23 -10.59
CA MET A 271 -2.94 6.22 -9.22
C MET A 271 -2.06 7.03 -8.28
N SER A 272 -0.74 6.88 -8.38
CA SER A 272 0.20 7.55 -7.48
C SER A 272 1.60 7.67 -8.10
N ASN A 273 2.45 8.45 -7.45
CA ASN A 273 3.88 8.46 -7.73
C ASN A 273 4.62 7.59 -6.70
N TRP A 274 5.82 7.16 -7.04
CA TRP A 274 6.74 6.54 -6.10
C TRP A 274 8.16 7.07 -6.28
N LEU A 275 8.93 7.00 -5.18
CA LEU A 275 10.36 7.30 -5.16
C LEU A 275 11.07 6.19 -4.38
N ARG A 276 12.21 5.72 -4.89
CA ARG A 276 13.07 4.73 -4.26
C ARG A 276 14.51 5.24 -4.18
N LEU A 277 15.10 5.15 -3.01
CA LEU A 277 16.51 5.38 -2.74
C LEU A 277 17.17 4.02 -2.48
N GLU A 278 18.27 3.70 -3.19
CA GLU A 278 19.12 2.51 -3.01
C GLU A 278 20.60 2.85 -2.90
#